data_93be1597de4f3ea9f296763af4a2a360
#
_entry.id   93be1597de4f3ea9f296763af4a2a360
#
_cell.length_a   1.000
_cell.length_b   1.000
_cell.length_c   1.000
_cell.angle_alpha   90.00
_cell.angle_beta   90.00
_cell.angle_gamma   90.00
#
_symmetry.space_group_name_H-M   'P 1'
#
loop_
_entity.id
_entity.type
_entity.pdbx_description
1 polymer ?
#
loop_
_entity_poly.entity_id
_entity_poly.type
_entity_poly.pdbx_seq_one_letter_code
_entity_poly.pdbx_strand_id
1 'polypeptide(L)'
;MSHTVSPSTSRFYGLARVSRIWNVSRAGVYRFLKAAPSTANGRRPGPVGACSDAELTNHIRQQIKASDFCGEGYRKIWARLRFAGVRASPRRVRRVMGENGLLASHRAGRAEAKAHDGTIITDRVNEMWGTDMTQTVTFGEGRAYVFIAVEHANSEIVGIHAARSANRFEALEPVRQGVNRCFGAIAPGVARGLKLRHDHGSNYMSGDFQDEIKCLGIEASPSFVREPEGNGVAERFIRTLKENLLWVSTFNTIEDLRVALVAFARLYNESWLVARHGYRSPAKVREEQTAPQLVIDPTTMADLRLAA
;
A
#
# COMPACT_ATOMS: atom_id res chain seq x y z
N MET A 1 -18.46 44.73 -22.30
CA MET A 1 -19.68 44.43 -23.07
C MET A 1 -21.01 44.80 -22.39
N SER A 2 -21.22 44.60 -21.09
CA SER A 2 -22.47 45.00 -20.45
C SER A 2 -22.77 46.50 -20.47
N HIS A 3 -21.73 47.33 -20.58
CA HIS A 3 -21.80 48.80 -20.72
C HIS A 3 -21.64 49.26 -22.16
N THR A 4 -21.66 48.37 -23.14
CA THR A 4 -21.59 48.75 -24.56
C THR A 4 -22.98 49.02 -25.07
N VAL A 5 -23.14 50.10 -25.85
CA VAL A 5 -24.44 50.47 -26.45
C VAL A 5 -24.68 49.66 -27.72
N SER A 6 -25.88 49.15 -27.87
CA SER A 6 -26.31 48.45 -29.10
C SER A 6 -26.42 49.45 -30.28
N PRO A 7 -25.78 49.19 -31.42
CA PRO A 7 -25.88 50.07 -32.58
C PRO A 7 -27.27 50.21 -33.12
N SER A 8 -28.11 49.15 -32.96
CA SER A 8 -29.48 49.12 -33.52
C SER A 8 -30.57 49.69 -32.61
N THR A 9 -30.31 49.73 -31.28
CA THR A 9 -31.33 50.15 -30.28
C THR A 9 -30.92 51.31 -29.41
N SER A 10 -29.67 51.79 -29.54
CA SER A 10 -29.04 52.83 -28.74
C SER A 10 -29.16 52.61 -27.20
N ARG A 11 -29.36 51.38 -26.77
CA ARG A 11 -29.44 50.93 -25.36
C ARG A 11 -28.27 50.07 -24.97
N PHE A 12 -27.91 50.11 -23.69
CA PHE A 12 -26.89 49.21 -23.12
C PHE A 12 -27.37 47.74 -23.25
N TYR A 13 -26.42 46.83 -23.58
CA TYR A 13 -26.72 45.40 -23.63
C TYR A 13 -27.15 44.83 -22.27
N GLY A 14 -26.66 45.39 -21.20
CA GLY A 14 -26.97 44.99 -19.82
C GLY A 14 -26.39 43.61 -19.44
N LEU A 15 -26.06 43.46 -18.16
CA LEU A 15 -25.39 42.25 -17.65
C LEU A 15 -26.24 40.98 -17.85
N ALA A 16 -27.57 41.10 -17.71
CA ALA A 16 -28.47 39.95 -17.85
C ALA A 16 -28.44 39.33 -19.25
N ARG A 17 -28.42 40.17 -20.29
CA ARG A 17 -28.40 39.74 -21.70
C ARG A 17 -27.00 39.14 -22.05
N VAL A 18 -25.94 39.82 -21.64
CA VAL A 18 -24.57 39.34 -21.87
C VAL A 18 -24.34 38.01 -21.19
N SER A 19 -24.73 37.85 -19.92
CA SER A 19 -24.59 36.61 -19.17
C SER A 19 -25.34 35.44 -19.82
N ARG A 20 -26.56 35.70 -20.39
CA ARG A 20 -27.34 34.67 -21.09
C ARG A 20 -26.64 34.19 -22.35
N ILE A 21 -26.17 35.13 -23.20
CA ILE A 21 -25.52 34.82 -24.47
C ILE A 21 -24.20 34.09 -24.27
N TRP A 22 -23.45 34.45 -23.23
CA TRP A 22 -22.14 33.86 -22.91
C TRP A 22 -22.24 32.62 -22.00
N ASN A 23 -23.45 32.23 -21.65
CA ASN A 23 -23.74 31.11 -20.74
C ASN A 23 -22.97 31.20 -19.40
N VAL A 24 -22.86 32.40 -18.84
CA VAL A 24 -22.16 32.65 -17.56
C VAL A 24 -23.17 33.05 -16.47
N SER A 25 -23.01 32.51 -15.27
CA SER A 25 -23.84 32.86 -14.12
C SER A 25 -23.70 34.33 -13.78
N ARG A 26 -24.82 35.08 -13.71
CA ARG A 26 -24.86 36.47 -13.25
C ARG A 26 -24.26 36.64 -11.85
N ALA A 27 -24.54 35.69 -10.95
CA ALA A 27 -23.98 35.67 -9.61
C ALA A 27 -22.46 35.47 -9.63
N GLY A 28 -21.93 34.70 -10.60
CA GLY A 28 -20.49 34.56 -10.82
C GLY A 28 -19.84 35.87 -11.27
N VAL A 29 -20.46 36.59 -12.19
CA VAL A 29 -19.96 37.90 -12.66
C VAL A 29 -19.99 38.93 -11.54
N TYR A 30 -21.07 39.02 -10.76
CA TYR A 30 -21.10 39.92 -9.60
C TYR A 30 -20.09 39.58 -8.53
N ARG A 31 -19.83 38.29 -8.27
CA ARG A 31 -18.75 37.87 -7.35
C ARG A 31 -17.37 38.29 -7.87
N PHE A 32 -17.14 38.14 -9.17
CA PHE A 32 -15.91 38.56 -9.81
C PHE A 32 -15.72 40.09 -9.73
N LEU A 33 -16.76 40.88 -10.02
CA LEU A 33 -16.72 42.34 -9.96
C LEU A 33 -16.60 42.89 -8.52
N LYS A 34 -17.15 42.19 -7.53
CA LYS A 34 -17.00 42.51 -6.12
C LYS A 34 -15.70 42.00 -5.49
N ALA A 35 -15.00 41.07 -6.16
CA ALA A 35 -13.72 40.64 -5.68
C ALA A 35 -12.73 41.81 -5.80
N ALA A 36 -12.43 42.46 -4.67
CA ALA A 36 -11.31 43.41 -4.61
C ALA A 36 -10.06 42.70 -5.12
N PRO A 37 -9.14 43.38 -5.83
CA PRO A 37 -7.89 42.80 -6.21
C PRO A 37 -7.23 42.24 -4.95
N SER A 38 -7.09 40.93 -4.89
CA SER A 38 -6.49 40.23 -3.76
C SER A 38 -5.01 40.56 -3.73
N THR A 39 -4.66 41.64 -3.06
CA THR A 39 -3.27 42.00 -2.73
C THR A 39 -2.77 41.29 -1.48
N ALA A 40 -3.60 40.49 -0.84
CA ALA A 40 -3.20 39.67 0.26
C ALA A 40 -3.34 38.19 -0.15
N ASN A 41 -2.31 37.40 0.11
CA ASN A 41 -2.40 35.96 0.18
C ASN A 41 -3.63 35.57 1.02
N GLY A 42 -4.78 35.48 0.37
CA GLY A 42 -6.07 35.20 1.01
C GLY A 42 -5.99 33.83 1.65
N ARG A 43 -5.60 33.81 2.92
CA ARG A 43 -5.69 32.63 3.78
C ARG A 43 -7.16 32.19 3.73
N ARG A 44 -7.44 31.09 3.05
CA ARG A 44 -8.78 30.52 3.04
C ARG A 44 -9.22 30.33 4.49
N PRO A 45 -10.44 30.81 4.88
CA PRO A 45 -10.95 30.57 6.21
C PRO A 45 -11.01 29.06 6.43
N GLY A 46 -10.27 28.57 7.36
CA GLY A 46 -10.18 27.17 7.76
C GLY A 46 -9.53 27.10 9.12
N PRO A 47 -9.69 25.99 9.86
CA PRO A 47 -9.03 25.85 11.14
C PRO A 47 -7.54 26.07 10.98
N VAL A 48 -6.97 26.97 11.79
CA VAL A 48 -5.51 27.17 11.85
C VAL A 48 -4.90 25.82 12.25
N GLY A 49 -4.01 25.29 11.41
CA GLY A 49 -3.32 24.04 11.73
C GLY A 49 -2.52 24.20 13.02
N ALA A 50 -2.32 23.08 13.74
CA ALA A 50 -1.62 23.07 15.03
C ALA A 50 -0.15 23.55 14.95
N CYS A 51 0.42 23.69 13.73
CA CYS A 51 1.78 24.17 13.50
C CYS A 51 1.87 24.94 12.19
N SER A 52 2.91 25.79 12.03
CA SER A 52 3.24 26.50 10.79
C SER A 52 3.68 25.52 9.67
N ASP A 53 3.75 25.98 8.42
CA ASP A 53 4.26 25.14 7.31
C ASP A 53 5.76 24.85 7.45
N ALA A 54 6.53 25.77 8.05
CA ALA A 54 7.94 25.55 8.35
C ALA A 54 8.14 24.43 9.40
N GLU A 55 7.40 24.48 10.48
CA GLU A 55 7.41 23.43 11.50
C GLU A 55 6.94 22.09 10.92
N LEU A 56 5.87 22.11 10.11
CA LEU A 56 5.39 20.90 9.44
C LEU A 56 6.45 20.32 8.51
N THR A 57 7.22 21.17 7.79
CA THR A 57 8.33 20.72 6.95
C THR A 57 9.40 20.02 7.77
N ASN A 58 9.76 20.55 8.94
CA ASN A 58 10.72 19.92 9.84
C ASN A 58 10.22 18.55 10.34
N HIS A 59 8.96 18.45 10.75
CA HIS A 59 8.35 17.20 11.12
C HIS A 59 8.34 16.18 9.97
N ILE A 60 8.00 16.61 8.75
CA ILE A 60 8.06 15.77 7.55
C ILE A 60 9.47 15.22 7.33
N ARG A 61 10.49 16.07 7.37
CA ARG A 61 11.90 15.68 7.20
C ARG A 61 12.34 14.69 8.28
N GLN A 62 11.93 14.89 9.52
CA GLN A 62 12.19 13.95 10.62
C GLN A 62 11.55 12.58 10.34
N GLN A 63 10.29 12.54 9.90
CA GLN A 63 9.61 11.28 9.57
C GLN A 63 10.25 10.56 8.39
N ILE A 64 10.68 11.29 7.36
CA ILE A 64 11.39 10.71 6.20
C ILE A 64 12.73 10.12 6.66
N LYS A 65 13.49 10.85 7.50
CA LYS A 65 14.79 10.39 8.02
C LYS A 65 14.66 9.19 8.97
N ALA A 66 13.59 9.15 9.76
CA ALA A 66 13.32 8.07 10.71
C ALA A 66 12.71 6.83 10.04
N SER A 67 12.34 6.88 8.77
CA SER A 67 11.78 5.75 8.06
C SER A 67 12.87 4.81 7.57
N ASP A 68 12.69 3.51 7.81
CA ASP A 68 13.53 2.45 7.27
C ASP A 68 13.29 2.19 5.78
N PHE A 69 12.29 2.85 5.18
CA PHE A 69 11.88 2.63 3.79
C PHE A 69 12.10 3.86 2.92
N CYS A 70 12.66 3.64 1.74
CA CYS A 70 12.86 4.69 0.75
C CYS A 70 11.58 5.03 -0.01
N GLY A 71 11.42 6.30 -0.38
CA GLY A 71 10.37 6.74 -1.31
C GLY A 71 8.94 6.60 -0.79
N GLU A 72 8.72 6.71 0.51
CA GLU A 72 7.36 6.70 1.07
C GLU A 72 6.57 7.92 0.58
N GLY A 73 5.40 7.66 -0.03
CA GLY A 73 4.52 8.71 -0.53
C GLY A 73 3.87 9.54 0.58
N TYR A 74 3.37 10.73 0.25
CA TYR A 74 2.79 11.70 1.19
C TYR A 74 1.70 11.11 2.12
N ARG A 75 0.96 10.07 1.68
CA ARG A 75 -0.08 9.43 2.51
C ARG A 75 0.52 8.67 3.67
N LYS A 76 1.65 7.97 3.47
CA LYS A 76 2.36 7.28 4.54
C LYS A 76 3.02 8.28 5.49
N ILE A 77 3.67 9.31 4.95
CA ILE A 77 4.24 10.40 5.76
C ILE A 77 3.15 11.08 6.60
N TRP A 78 1.98 11.33 6.03
CA TRP A 78 0.83 11.83 6.79
C TRP A 78 0.42 10.89 7.93
N ALA A 79 0.39 9.58 7.69
CA ALA A 79 0.07 8.60 8.72
C ALA A 79 1.12 8.58 9.84
N ARG A 80 2.42 8.62 9.50
CA ARG A 80 3.52 8.72 10.48
C ARG A 80 3.42 9.99 11.33
N LEU A 81 3.16 11.14 10.71
CA LEU A 81 2.92 12.40 11.41
C LEU A 81 1.76 12.29 12.40
N ARG A 82 0.66 11.65 11.99
CA ARG A 82 -0.51 11.43 12.84
C ARG A 82 -0.17 10.55 14.04
N PHE A 83 0.60 9.49 13.84
CA PHE A 83 1.07 8.62 14.94
C PHE A 83 2.05 9.35 15.88
N ALA A 84 2.83 10.29 15.35
CA ALA A 84 3.68 11.18 16.14
C ALA A 84 2.91 12.36 16.79
N GLY A 85 1.58 12.38 16.74
CA GLY A 85 0.75 13.44 17.35
C GLY A 85 0.62 14.73 16.52
N VAL A 86 1.26 14.81 15.35
CA VAL A 86 1.21 16.00 14.49
C VAL A 86 -0.05 15.98 13.61
N ARG A 87 -0.98 16.89 13.89
CA ARG A 87 -2.26 17.01 13.18
C ARG A 87 -2.12 17.90 11.94
N ALA A 88 -2.21 17.30 10.77
CA ALA A 88 -2.26 17.99 9.48
C ALA A 88 -3.21 17.23 8.52
N SER A 89 -3.82 17.92 7.56
CA SER A 89 -4.60 17.25 6.53
C SER A 89 -3.67 16.60 5.49
N PRO A 90 -4.07 15.48 4.85
CA PRO A 90 -3.27 14.87 3.79
C PRO A 90 -2.97 15.82 2.62
N ARG A 91 -3.90 16.70 2.30
CA ARG A 91 -3.73 17.72 1.25
C ARG A 91 -2.64 18.73 1.62
N ARG A 92 -2.60 19.17 2.89
CA ARG A 92 -1.58 20.08 3.39
C ARG A 92 -0.20 19.42 3.36
N VAL A 93 -0.09 18.18 3.85
CA VAL A 93 1.16 17.41 3.80
C VAL A 93 1.66 17.27 2.37
N ARG A 94 0.79 16.88 1.42
CA ARG A 94 1.15 16.78 -0.01
C ARG A 94 1.65 18.10 -0.57
N ARG A 95 0.99 19.23 -0.28
CA ARG A 95 1.38 20.55 -0.74
C ARG A 95 2.76 20.93 -0.18
N VAL A 96 2.94 20.84 1.12
CA VAL A 96 4.21 21.20 1.78
C VAL A 96 5.35 20.30 1.29
N MET A 97 5.13 19.00 1.11
CA MET A 97 6.12 18.10 0.51
C MET A 97 6.47 18.52 -0.92
N GLY A 98 5.48 18.93 -1.73
CA GLY A 98 5.70 19.41 -3.10
C GLY A 98 6.51 20.69 -3.16
N GLU A 99 6.17 21.68 -2.35
CA GLU A 99 6.84 22.99 -2.27
C GLU A 99 8.32 22.87 -1.81
N ASN A 100 8.65 21.80 -1.08
CA ASN A 100 9.99 21.55 -0.54
C ASN A 100 10.76 20.42 -1.26
N GLY A 101 10.27 19.89 -2.39
CA GLY A 101 10.94 18.82 -3.15
C GLY A 101 11.03 17.48 -2.40
N LEU A 102 10.12 17.21 -1.44
CA LEU A 102 10.11 16.03 -0.59
C LEU A 102 9.14 14.94 -1.06
N LEU A 103 8.47 15.11 -2.20
CA LEU A 103 7.61 14.07 -2.76
C LEU A 103 8.46 12.89 -3.22
N ALA A 104 7.93 11.69 -3.01
CA ALA A 104 8.51 10.47 -3.59
C ALA A 104 8.58 10.60 -5.13
N SER A 105 9.63 10.04 -5.73
CA SER A 105 9.83 10.05 -7.17
C SER A 105 8.57 9.59 -7.91
N HIS A 106 8.18 10.34 -8.94
CA HIS A 106 7.02 9.99 -9.75
C HIS A 106 7.34 8.71 -10.53
N ARG A 107 6.59 7.66 -10.27
CA ARG A 107 6.68 6.43 -11.05
C ARG A 107 6.01 6.66 -12.39
N ALA A 108 6.64 6.21 -13.48
CA ALA A 108 6.00 6.23 -14.81
C ALA A 108 4.59 5.61 -14.69
N GLY A 109 3.60 6.31 -15.23
CA GLY A 109 2.22 5.85 -15.20
C GLY A 109 2.13 4.46 -15.81
N ARG A 110 1.40 3.56 -15.15
CA ARG A 110 1.03 2.29 -15.75
C ARG A 110 0.20 2.61 -17.00
N ALA A 111 0.43 1.90 -18.11
CA ALA A 111 -0.49 1.90 -19.22
C ALA A 111 -1.91 1.70 -18.69
N GLU A 112 -2.93 2.29 -19.35
CA GLU A 112 -4.33 2.20 -18.91
C GLU A 112 -4.65 0.78 -18.46
N ALA A 113 -5.11 0.65 -17.22
CA ALA A 113 -5.48 -0.63 -16.66
C ALA A 113 -6.63 -1.18 -17.50
N LYS A 114 -6.44 -2.37 -18.07
CA LYS A 114 -7.57 -3.08 -18.69
C LYS A 114 -8.64 -3.27 -17.61
N ALA A 115 -9.92 -3.08 -17.99
CA ALA A 115 -11.03 -3.42 -17.12
C ALA A 115 -10.92 -4.92 -16.75
N HIS A 116 -10.83 -5.23 -15.46
CA HIS A 116 -10.77 -6.59 -14.95
C HIS A 116 -11.89 -6.82 -13.92
N ASP A 117 -12.31 -8.07 -13.79
CA ASP A 117 -13.45 -8.49 -12.95
C ASP A 117 -13.19 -8.46 -11.45
N GLY A 118 -12.37 -7.56 -10.98
CA GLY A 118 -12.20 -7.31 -9.55
C GLY A 118 -10.85 -7.68 -8.97
N THR A 119 -10.60 -7.16 -7.78
CA THR A 119 -9.42 -7.49 -6.97
C THR A 119 -9.76 -8.61 -6.01
N ILE A 120 -8.94 -9.65 -5.95
CA ILE A 120 -9.09 -10.71 -4.93
C ILE A 120 -8.77 -10.09 -3.58
N ILE A 121 -9.78 -9.98 -2.74
CA ILE A 121 -9.67 -9.49 -1.37
C ILE A 121 -10.03 -10.65 -0.45
N THR A 122 -9.14 -10.93 0.50
CA THR A 122 -9.40 -11.84 1.61
C THR A 122 -9.56 -11.02 2.88
N ASP A 123 -10.50 -11.40 3.72
CA ASP A 123 -10.83 -10.66 4.94
C ASP A 123 -9.99 -11.13 6.13
N ARG A 124 -9.61 -12.41 6.14
CA ARG A 124 -8.87 -13.03 7.23
C ARG A 124 -7.50 -13.54 6.78
N VAL A 125 -6.57 -13.53 7.71
CA VAL A 125 -5.26 -14.16 7.51
C VAL A 125 -5.40 -15.67 7.37
N ASN A 126 -4.51 -16.27 6.59
CA ASN A 126 -4.46 -17.71 6.26
C ASN A 126 -5.62 -18.21 5.38
N GLU A 127 -6.33 -17.33 4.69
CA GLU A 127 -7.28 -17.70 3.64
C GLU A 127 -6.58 -17.83 2.28
N MET A 128 -5.66 -16.94 1.96
CA MET A 128 -4.94 -16.99 0.69
C MET A 128 -3.55 -16.38 0.81
N TRP A 129 -2.55 -17.13 0.35
CA TRP A 129 -1.20 -16.62 0.14
C TRP A 129 -0.91 -16.48 -1.35
N GLY A 130 -0.04 -15.54 -1.69
CA GLY A 130 0.55 -15.41 -3.02
C GLY A 130 2.02 -15.80 -2.98
N THR A 131 2.48 -16.60 -3.91
CA THR A 131 3.91 -16.90 -4.10
C THR A 131 4.38 -16.37 -5.44
N ASP A 132 5.62 -15.93 -5.49
CA ASP A 132 6.25 -15.39 -6.70
C ASP A 132 7.77 -15.45 -6.55
N MET A 133 8.49 -15.24 -7.65
CA MET A 133 9.93 -15.29 -7.71
C MET A 133 10.50 -14.04 -8.37
N THR A 134 11.66 -13.60 -7.89
CA THR A 134 12.48 -12.60 -8.58
C THR A 134 13.94 -13.04 -8.59
N GLN A 135 14.78 -12.33 -9.33
CA GLN A 135 16.21 -12.62 -9.38
C GLN A 135 17.04 -11.38 -9.03
N THR A 136 18.23 -11.64 -8.53
CA THR A 136 19.27 -10.64 -8.26
C THR A 136 20.64 -11.25 -8.54
N VAL A 137 21.70 -10.52 -8.25
CA VAL A 137 23.09 -10.96 -8.46
C VAL A 137 23.88 -10.77 -7.16
N THR A 138 24.69 -11.75 -6.82
CA THR A 138 25.73 -11.67 -5.78
C THR A 138 27.10 -11.59 -6.43
N PHE A 139 28.06 -10.93 -5.78
CA PHE A 139 29.40 -10.73 -6.34
C PHE A 139 30.18 -12.04 -6.46
N GLY A 140 30.17 -12.87 -5.43
CA GLY A 140 30.98 -14.08 -5.37
C GLY A 140 30.32 -15.30 -6.02
N GLU A 141 28.98 -15.36 -6.05
CA GLU A 141 28.25 -16.56 -6.50
C GLU A 141 27.38 -16.33 -7.74
N GLY A 142 27.32 -15.09 -8.23
CA GLY A 142 26.60 -14.73 -9.44
C GLY A 142 25.09 -14.63 -9.23
N ARG A 143 24.30 -15.20 -10.15
CA ARG A 143 22.84 -15.10 -10.14
C ARG A 143 22.23 -15.82 -8.94
N ALA A 144 21.32 -15.15 -8.26
CA ALA A 144 20.51 -15.69 -7.17
C ALA A 144 19.02 -15.47 -7.47
N TYR A 145 18.19 -16.40 -7.05
CA TYR A 145 16.75 -16.38 -7.17
C TYR A 145 16.13 -16.20 -5.80
N VAL A 146 15.21 -15.27 -5.68
CA VAL A 146 14.51 -14.96 -4.43
C VAL A 146 13.05 -15.37 -4.58
N PHE A 147 12.61 -16.29 -3.75
CA PHE A 147 11.23 -16.79 -3.67
C PHE A 147 10.55 -16.20 -2.44
N ILE A 148 9.27 -15.88 -2.57
CA ILE A 148 8.48 -15.26 -1.52
C ILE A 148 7.13 -15.97 -1.36
N ALA A 149 6.59 -15.91 -0.13
CA ALA A 149 5.19 -16.20 0.15
C ALA A 149 4.59 -15.04 0.96
N VAL A 150 3.49 -14.48 0.48
CA VAL A 150 2.86 -13.27 1.01
C VAL A 150 1.39 -13.53 1.33
N GLU A 151 0.95 -13.14 2.51
CA GLU A 151 -0.45 -13.17 2.91
C GLU A 151 -1.27 -12.10 2.16
N HIS A 152 -2.39 -12.51 1.57
CA HIS A 152 -3.25 -11.57 0.84
C HIS A 152 -4.01 -10.61 1.77
N ALA A 153 -4.48 -11.08 2.92
CA ALA A 153 -5.30 -10.27 3.83
C ALA A 153 -4.57 -9.06 4.38
N ASN A 154 -3.34 -9.21 4.86
CA ASN A 154 -2.60 -8.15 5.53
C ASN A 154 -1.29 -7.73 4.84
N SER A 155 -0.94 -8.38 3.71
CA SER A 155 0.32 -8.21 2.97
C SER A 155 1.57 -8.61 3.77
N GLU A 156 1.44 -9.50 4.74
CA GLU A 156 2.55 -10.02 5.54
C GLU A 156 3.40 -10.98 4.74
N ILE A 157 4.70 -10.92 4.92
CA ILE A 157 5.62 -11.92 4.38
C ILE A 157 5.64 -13.10 5.34
N VAL A 158 5.09 -14.21 4.87
CA VAL A 158 5.02 -15.46 5.65
C VAL A 158 6.24 -16.33 5.42
N GLY A 159 6.90 -16.20 4.26
CA GLY A 159 8.14 -16.89 3.94
C GLY A 159 8.95 -16.15 2.89
N ILE A 160 10.27 -16.28 2.96
CA ILE A 160 11.22 -15.70 2.00
C ILE A 160 12.49 -16.53 1.95
N HIS A 161 12.96 -16.82 0.73
CA HIS A 161 14.11 -17.68 0.52
C HIS A 161 14.94 -17.24 -0.67
N ALA A 162 16.26 -17.48 -0.64
CA ALA A 162 17.13 -17.27 -1.78
C ALA A 162 17.94 -18.54 -2.10
N ALA A 163 18.11 -18.80 -3.41
CA ALA A 163 18.83 -19.97 -3.89
C ALA A 163 19.62 -19.66 -5.15
N ARG A 164 20.61 -20.51 -5.46
CA ARG A 164 21.41 -20.44 -6.68
C ARG A 164 20.62 -20.86 -7.93
N SER A 165 19.62 -21.70 -7.77
CA SER A 165 18.82 -22.25 -8.87
C SER A 165 17.34 -21.95 -8.69
N ALA A 166 16.64 -21.74 -9.80
CA ALA A 166 15.19 -21.63 -9.82
C ALA A 166 14.57 -23.00 -10.07
N ASN A 167 14.33 -23.76 -9.02
CA ASN A 167 13.68 -25.05 -9.12
C ASN A 167 12.47 -25.15 -8.16
N ARG A 168 11.67 -26.19 -8.33
CA ARG A 168 10.45 -26.44 -7.59
C ARG A 168 10.65 -26.62 -6.07
N PHE A 169 11.79 -27.18 -5.66
CA PHE A 169 12.08 -27.40 -4.24
C PHE A 169 12.39 -26.08 -3.53
N GLU A 170 13.14 -25.19 -4.19
CA GLU A 170 13.41 -23.86 -3.68
C GLU A 170 12.14 -22.98 -3.67
N ALA A 171 11.23 -23.20 -4.62
CA ALA A 171 9.93 -22.51 -4.63
C ALA A 171 9.01 -22.95 -3.47
N LEU A 172 9.15 -24.19 -2.98
CA LEU A 172 8.42 -24.69 -1.80
C LEU A 172 8.92 -24.10 -0.48
N GLU A 173 10.17 -23.71 -0.41
CA GLU A 173 10.79 -23.29 0.86
C GLU A 173 10.05 -22.13 1.55
N PRO A 174 9.69 -21.01 0.88
CA PRO A 174 8.93 -19.96 1.53
C PRO A 174 7.52 -20.39 1.94
N VAL A 175 6.92 -21.36 1.24
CA VAL A 175 5.61 -21.92 1.61
C VAL A 175 5.75 -22.74 2.90
N ARG A 176 6.77 -23.60 2.99
CA ARG A 176 7.07 -24.38 4.21
C ARG A 176 7.37 -23.48 5.41
N GLN A 177 8.17 -22.43 5.23
CA GLN A 177 8.42 -21.43 6.26
C GLN A 177 7.12 -20.81 6.77
N GLY A 178 6.24 -20.41 5.84
CA GLY A 178 4.93 -19.86 6.15
C GLY A 178 4.06 -20.85 6.92
N VAL A 179 3.99 -22.11 6.46
CA VAL A 179 3.20 -23.16 7.11
C VAL A 179 3.71 -23.43 8.53
N ASN A 180 5.01 -23.62 8.70
CA ASN A 180 5.60 -23.82 10.03
C ASN A 180 5.32 -22.64 10.97
N ARG A 181 5.45 -21.42 10.48
CA ARG A 181 5.21 -20.21 11.27
C ARG A 181 3.75 -20.00 11.64
N CYS A 182 2.81 -20.22 10.71
CA CYS A 182 1.41 -19.86 10.88
C CYS A 182 0.56 -20.99 11.45
N PHE A 183 0.97 -22.25 11.24
CA PHE A 183 0.25 -23.45 11.66
C PHE A 183 1.03 -24.31 12.67
N GLY A 184 2.29 -23.92 12.99
CA GLY A 184 3.09 -24.51 14.05
C GLY A 184 3.86 -25.77 13.68
N ALA A 185 3.56 -26.44 12.57
CA ALA A 185 4.23 -27.66 12.13
C ALA A 185 4.11 -27.87 10.62
N ILE A 186 4.99 -28.69 10.06
CA ILE A 186 4.88 -29.24 8.70
C ILE A 186 4.26 -30.65 8.84
N ALA A 187 2.97 -30.78 8.54
CA ALA A 187 2.27 -32.05 8.67
C ALA A 187 1.15 -32.16 7.60
N PRO A 188 0.74 -33.38 7.21
CA PRO A 188 -0.35 -33.56 6.26
C PRO A 188 -1.65 -32.87 6.70
N GLY A 189 -2.22 -32.06 5.81
CA GLY A 189 -3.49 -31.37 6.03
C GLY A 189 -3.46 -30.21 7.05
N VAL A 190 -2.28 -29.83 7.56
CA VAL A 190 -2.15 -28.79 8.60
C VAL A 190 -2.66 -27.41 8.16
N ALA A 191 -2.51 -27.09 6.87
CA ALA A 191 -2.93 -25.81 6.28
C ALA A 191 -4.26 -25.94 5.51
N ARG A 192 -5.16 -26.83 5.93
CA ARG A 192 -6.46 -27.00 5.27
C ARG A 192 -7.27 -25.71 5.31
N GLY A 193 -7.80 -25.31 4.14
CA GLY A 193 -8.55 -24.07 3.95
C GLY A 193 -7.70 -22.91 3.41
N LEU A 194 -6.37 -23.05 3.40
CA LEU A 194 -5.48 -22.08 2.77
C LEU A 194 -5.46 -22.29 1.25
N LYS A 195 -5.53 -21.19 0.49
CA LYS A 195 -5.31 -21.16 -0.96
C LYS A 195 -3.94 -20.56 -1.26
N LEU A 196 -3.22 -21.16 -2.20
CA LEU A 196 -1.94 -20.64 -2.67
C LEU A 196 -2.04 -20.12 -4.10
N ARG A 197 -1.94 -18.81 -4.25
CA ARG A 197 -1.91 -18.12 -5.54
C ARG A 197 -0.51 -18.15 -6.11
N HIS A 198 -0.37 -18.58 -7.37
CA HIS A 198 0.90 -18.62 -8.08
C HIS A 198 0.68 -18.38 -9.57
N ASP A 199 1.75 -18.04 -10.30
CA ASP A 199 1.73 -17.99 -11.75
C ASP A 199 1.82 -19.40 -12.38
N HIS A 200 1.86 -19.46 -13.73
CA HIS A 200 2.02 -20.73 -14.47
C HIS A 200 3.49 -21.08 -14.69
N GLY A 201 4.42 -20.54 -13.90
CA GLY A 201 5.83 -20.91 -13.96
C GLY A 201 6.05 -22.40 -13.75
N SER A 202 7.02 -22.98 -14.49
CA SER A 202 7.31 -24.42 -14.45
C SER A 202 7.60 -24.94 -13.03
N ASN A 203 8.17 -24.11 -12.17
CA ASN A 203 8.45 -24.46 -10.77
C ASN A 203 7.18 -24.74 -10.01
N TYR A 204 6.14 -23.91 -10.18
CA TYR A 204 4.86 -24.00 -9.48
C TYR A 204 3.92 -25.05 -10.10
N MET A 205 4.06 -25.28 -11.41
CA MET A 205 3.22 -26.28 -12.13
C MET A 205 3.81 -27.70 -12.09
N SER A 206 4.97 -27.90 -11.47
CA SER A 206 5.59 -29.24 -11.34
C SER A 206 4.78 -30.16 -10.43
N GLY A 207 4.79 -31.46 -10.71
CA GLY A 207 4.11 -32.47 -9.88
C GLY A 207 4.55 -32.41 -8.43
N ASP A 208 5.86 -32.39 -8.16
CA ASP A 208 6.40 -32.35 -6.80
C ASP A 208 5.90 -31.11 -6.00
N PHE A 209 5.80 -29.95 -6.66
CA PHE A 209 5.27 -28.75 -6.00
C PHE A 209 3.78 -28.91 -5.66
N GLN A 210 2.99 -29.37 -6.63
CA GLN A 210 1.54 -29.55 -6.47
C GLN A 210 1.21 -30.65 -5.44
N ASP A 211 1.96 -31.74 -5.44
CA ASP A 211 1.80 -32.84 -4.49
C ASP A 211 2.13 -32.41 -3.05
N GLU A 212 3.18 -31.62 -2.88
CA GLU A 212 3.57 -31.09 -1.55
C GLU A 212 2.51 -30.16 -1.00
N ILE A 213 2.05 -29.15 -1.76
CA ILE A 213 1.02 -28.22 -1.27
C ILE A 213 -0.29 -28.93 -0.98
N LYS A 214 -0.65 -29.93 -1.80
CA LYS A 214 -1.81 -30.79 -1.57
C LYS A 214 -1.64 -31.63 -0.30
N CYS A 215 -0.46 -32.20 -0.07
CA CYS A 215 -0.15 -32.92 1.17
C CYS A 215 -0.34 -32.03 2.40
N LEU A 216 0.11 -30.77 2.34
CA LEU A 216 -0.08 -29.78 3.41
C LEU A 216 -1.56 -29.35 3.58
N GLY A 217 -2.45 -29.73 2.67
CA GLY A 217 -3.86 -29.33 2.68
C GLY A 217 -4.13 -27.99 2.03
N ILE A 218 -3.16 -27.45 1.29
CA ILE A 218 -3.27 -26.15 0.59
C ILE A 218 -3.93 -26.37 -0.77
N GLU A 219 -4.92 -25.56 -1.10
CA GLU A 219 -5.58 -25.53 -2.41
C GLU A 219 -4.77 -24.67 -3.39
N ALA A 220 -4.36 -25.25 -4.53
CA ALA A 220 -3.71 -24.52 -5.61
C ALA A 220 -4.71 -23.53 -6.26
N SER A 221 -4.30 -22.29 -6.43
CA SER A 221 -5.09 -21.23 -7.08
C SER A 221 -4.25 -20.54 -8.15
N PRO A 222 -3.99 -21.18 -9.30
CA PRO A 222 -3.20 -20.54 -10.36
C PRO A 222 -3.89 -19.26 -10.86
N SER A 223 -3.10 -18.24 -11.17
CA SER A 223 -3.61 -17.01 -11.79
C SER A 223 -4.12 -17.32 -13.20
N PHE A 224 -5.12 -16.56 -13.68
CA PHE A 224 -5.62 -16.77 -15.04
C PHE A 224 -4.51 -16.51 -16.07
N VAL A 225 -4.49 -17.32 -17.12
CA VAL A 225 -3.53 -17.19 -18.23
C VAL A 225 -3.73 -15.80 -18.86
N ARG A 226 -2.65 -15.00 -18.94
CA ARG A 226 -2.61 -13.61 -19.46
C ARG A 226 -3.30 -12.54 -18.60
N GLU A 227 -3.66 -12.85 -17.36
CA GLU A 227 -4.14 -11.85 -16.38
C GLU A 227 -3.14 -11.75 -15.21
N PRO A 228 -2.09 -10.93 -15.34
CA PRO A 228 -1.04 -10.77 -14.31
C PRO A 228 -1.61 -10.19 -13.00
N GLU A 229 -2.82 -9.63 -13.02
CA GLU A 229 -3.42 -8.95 -11.88
C GLU A 229 -3.82 -9.90 -10.75
N GLY A 230 -3.92 -11.20 -11.02
CA GLY A 230 -4.26 -12.22 -10.03
C GLY A 230 -3.25 -12.37 -8.88
N ASN A 231 -1.97 -11.98 -9.05
CA ASN A 231 -0.92 -12.08 -8.03
C ASN A 231 -0.38 -10.71 -7.57
N GLY A 232 -1.17 -9.67 -7.71
CA GLY A 232 -0.76 -8.29 -7.47
C GLY A 232 -0.26 -7.97 -6.06
N VAL A 233 -0.52 -8.81 -5.05
CA VAL A 233 0.02 -8.67 -3.70
C VAL A 233 1.49 -9.07 -3.67
N ALA A 234 1.83 -10.23 -4.24
CA ALA A 234 3.21 -10.70 -4.34
C ALA A 234 4.07 -9.79 -5.24
N GLU A 235 3.54 -9.38 -6.41
CA GLU A 235 4.22 -8.43 -7.30
C GLU A 235 4.53 -7.09 -6.60
N ARG A 236 3.59 -6.58 -5.83
CA ARG A 236 3.76 -5.33 -5.07
C ARG A 236 4.84 -5.46 -4.02
N PHE A 237 4.88 -6.60 -3.32
CA PHE A 237 5.94 -6.85 -2.37
C PHE A 237 7.30 -6.98 -3.05
N ILE A 238 7.42 -7.75 -4.14
CA ILE A 238 8.67 -7.88 -4.91
C ILE A 238 9.19 -6.49 -5.32
N ARG A 239 8.32 -5.60 -5.77
CA ARG A 239 8.72 -4.23 -6.07
C ARG A 239 9.28 -3.51 -4.84
N THR A 240 8.60 -3.60 -3.71
CA THR A 240 9.05 -3.00 -2.45
C THR A 240 10.40 -3.58 -2.02
N LEU A 241 10.58 -4.89 -2.13
CA LEU A 241 11.83 -5.58 -1.85
C LEU A 241 12.98 -5.09 -2.77
N LYS A 242 12.71 -4.96 -4.07
CA LYS A 242 13.69 -4.44 -5.03
C LYS A 242 14.10 -3.01 -4.70
N GLU A 243 13.14 -2.12 -4.49
CA GLU A 243 13.37 -0.70 -4.25
C GLU A 243 14.07 -0.43 -2.90
N ASN A 244 13.88 -1.30 -1.89
CA ASN A 244 14.38 -1.06 -0.53
C ASN A 244 15.51 -1.98 -0.10
N LEU A 245 15.80 -3.06 -0.84
CA LEU A 245 16.88 -3.98 -0.51
C LEU A 245 17.70 -4.38 -1.75
N LEU A 246 17.09 -5.02 -2.75
CA LEU A 246 17.87 -5.69 -3.80
C LEU A 246 18.60 -4.72 -4.74
N TRP A 247 18.10 -3.49 -4.94
CA TRP A 247 18.72 -2.48 -5.81
C TRP A 247 19.61 -1.49 -5.05
N VAL A 248 19.51 -1.45 -3.73
CA VAL A 248 20.24 -0.48 -2.89
C VAL A 248 21.34 -1.13 -2.07
N SER A 249 21.40 -2.47 -2.07
CA SER A 249 22.41 -3.23 -1.33
C SER A 249 23.14 -4.19 -2.26
N THR A 250 24.36 -4.55 -1.86
CA THR A 250 25.21 -5.53 -2.55
C THR A 250 25.50 -6.70 -1.64
N PHE A 251 25.55 -7.91 -2.18
CA PHE A 251 25.74 -9.14 -1.42
C PHE A 251 26.91 -9.91 -2.01
N ASN A 252 27.81 -10.44 -1.18
CA ASN A 252 28.91 -11.26 -1.64
C ASN A 252 28.47 -12.69 -1.94
N THR A 253 27.68 -13.28 -1.05
CA THR A 253 27.19 -14.66 -1.11
C THR A 253 25.67 -14.71 -1.09
N ILE A 254 25.12 -15.88 -1.47
CA ILE A 254 23.67 -16.13 -1.32
C ILE A 254 23.28 -16.19 0.15
N GLU A 255 24.19 -16.60 1.03
CA GLU A 255 23.92 -16.60 2.47
C GLU A 255 23.82 -15.18 3.02
N ASP A 256 24.69 -14.25 2.62
CA ASP A 256 24.54 -12.84 2.97
C ASP A 256 23.18 -12.29 2.52
N LEU A 257 22.76 -12.68 1.31
CA LEU A 257 21.44 -12.31 0.78
C LEU A 257 20.30 -12.91 1.63
N ARG A 258 20.39 -14.19 2.05
CA ARG A 258 19.39 -14.83 2.92
C ARG A 258 19.23 -14.11 4.24
N VAL A 259 20.32 -13.81 4.90
CA VAL A 259 20.32 -13.06 6.17
C VAL A 259 19.62 -11.69 5.99
N ALA A 260 19.99 -10.97 4.93
CA ALA A 260 19.39 -9.66 4.64
C ALA A 260 17.89 -9.76 4.30
N LEU A 261 17.47 -10.79 3.57
CA LEU A 261 16.07 -11.04 3.23
C LEU A 261 15.22 -11.33 4.46
N VAL A 262 15.71 -12.14 5.39
CA VAL A 262 15.01 -12.46 6.65
C VAL A 262 14.88 -11.20 7.51
N ALA A 263 15.95 -10.43 7.65
CA ALA A 263 15.93 -9.15 8.37
C ALA A 263 14.94 -8.15 7.73
N PHE A 264 14.93 -8.06 6.40
CA PHE A 264 14.02 -7.19 5.68
C PHE A 264 12.56 -7.63 5.82
N ALA A 265 12.26 -8.93 5.73
CA ALA A 265 10.92 -9.47 5.92
C ALA A 265 10.37 -9.15 7.32
N ARG A 266 11.20 -9.28 8.35
CA ARG A 266 10.86 -8.89 9.72
C ARG A 266 10.56 -7.41 9.83
N LEU A 267 11.48 -6.56 9.36
CA LEU A 267 11.32 -5.10 9.35
C LEU A 267 10.05 -4.67 8.60
N TYR A 268 9.81 -5.27 7.43
CA TYR A 268 8.62 -5.02 6.64
C TYR A 268 7.34 -5.38 7.41
N ASN A 269 7.29 -6.57 7.99
CA ASN A 269 6.11 -7.03 8.74
C ASN A 269 5.82 -6.16 9.96
N GLU A 270 6.84 -5.66 10.64
CA GLU A 270 6.72 -4.84 11.84
C GLU A 270 6.43 -3.36 11.55
N SER A 271 6.97 -2.80 10.45
CA SER A 271 7.05 -1.34 10.25
C SER A 271 6.37 -0.82 8.97
N TRP A 272 6.07 -1.69 7.98
CA TRP A 272 5.44 -1.25 6.73
C TRP A 272 3.99 -0.84 6.94
N LEU A 273 3.63 0.37 6.51
CA LEU A 273 2.29 0.91 6.69
C LEU A 273 1.37 0.47 5.54
N VAL A 274 0.33 -0.31 5.85
CA VAL A 274 -0.66 -0.82 4.89
C VAL A 274 -1.89 0.08 4.89
N ALA A 275 -2.09 0.83 3.81
CA ALA A 275 -3.15 1.85 3.74
C ALA A 275 -4.57 1.29 3.94
N ARG A 276 -4.87 0.11 3.36
CA ARG A 276 -6.20 -0.54 3.50
C ARG A 276 -6.53 -0.94 4.94
N HIS A 277 -5.52 -1.08 5.80
CA HIS A 277 -5.67 -1.41 7.22
C HIS A 277 -5.48 -0.18 8.12
N GLY A 278 -5.78 1.02 7.63
CA GLY A 278 -5.64 2.25 8.41
C GLY A 278 -4.19 2.59 8.76
N TYR A 279 -3.25 2.17 7.91
CA TYR A 279 -1.79 2.35 8.11
C TYR A 279 -1.21 1.56 9.29
N ARG A 280 -1.83 0.44 9.66
CA ARG A 280 -1.23 -0.54 10.57
C ARG A 280 -0.23 -1.42 9.83
N SER A 281 0.76 -1.96 10.57
CA SER A 281 1.72 -2.91 10.01
C SER A 281 1.08 -4.29 9.78
N PRO A 282 1.63 -5.12 8.86
CA PRO A 282 1.16 -6.48 8.65
C PRO A 282 1.09 -7.32 9.92
N ALA A 283 2.15 -7.28 10.74
CA ALA A 283 2.21 -8.03 12.00
C ALA A 283 1.08 -7.61 12.96
N LYS A 284 0.83 -6.30 13.09
CA LYS A 284 -0.23 -5.80 13.96
C LYS A 284 -1.63 -6.22 13.51
N VAL A 285 -1.87 -6.25 12.19
CA VAL A 285 -3.14 -6.74 11.65
C VAL A 285 -3.33 -8.23 11.93
N ARG A 286 -2.27 -9.06 11.80
CA ARG A 286 -2.32 -10.47 12.16
C ARG A 286 -2.61 -10.65 13.65
N GLU A 287 -1.90 -9.96 14.52
CA GLU A 287 -2.10 -10.00 15.97
C GLU A 287 -3.56 -9.70 16.33
N GLU A 288 -4.14 -8.64 15.78
CA GLU A 288 -5.53 -8.26 16.03
C GLU A 288 -6.55 -9.31 15.54
N GLN A 289 -6.26 -9.99 14.41
CA GLN A 289 -7.15 -11.02 13.86
C GLN A 289 -7.01 -12.39 14.55
N THR A 290 -5.84 -12.68 15.14
CA THR A 290 -5.57 -13.94 15.81
C THR A 290 -5.72 -13.85 17.33
N ALA A 291 -5.82 -12.62 17.87
CA ALA A 291 -6.09 -12.42 19.30
C ALA A 291 -7.41 -13.11 19.69
N PRO A 292 -7.46 -13.82 20.82
CA PRO A 292 -8.71 -14.38 21.34
C PRO A 292 -9.72 -13.23 21.48
N GLN A 293 -10.84 -13.32 20.78
CA GLN A 293 -11.94 -12.39 21.03
C GLN A 293 -12.40 -12.65 22.46
N LEU A 294 -12.22 -11.66 23.33
CA LEU A 294 -12.90 -11.63 24.63
C LEU A 294 -14.40 -11.57 24.32
N VAL A 295 -15.05 -12.71 24.31
CA VAL A 295 -16.51 -12.79 24.32
C VAL A 295 -16.92 -12.24 25.68
N ILE A 296 -17.20 -10.94 25.74
CA ILE A 296 -17.86 -10.35 26.90
C ILE A 296 -19.28 -10.89 26.84
N ASP A 297 -19.57 -11.87 27.68
CA ASP A 297 -20.91 -12.42 27.84
C ASP A 297 -21.84 -11.24 28.19
N PRO A 298 -22.91 -11.00 27.42
CA PRO A 298 -23.86 -9.93 27.69
C PRO A 298 -24.47 -9.99 29.11
N THR A 299 -24.48 -11.16 29.72
CA THR A 299 -24.93 -11.40 31.09
C THR A 299 -24.06 -10.69 32.13
N THR A 300 -22.73 -10.64 31.91
CA THR A 300 -21.79 -9.98 32.84
C THR A 300 -21.96 -8.45 32.86
N MET A 301 -22.44 -7.85 31.76
CA MET A 301 -22.73 -6.42 31.67
C MET A 301 -24.06 -6.02 32.37
N ALA A 302 -24.99 -6.95 32.52
CA ALA A 302 -26.22 -6.73 33.25
C ALA A 302 -25.96 -6.68 34.76
N ASP A 303 -25.07 -7.54 35.26
CA ASP A 303 -24.73 -7.59 36.70
C ASP A 303 -23.93 -6.38 37.16
N LEU A 304 -23.09 -5.79 36.28
CA LEU A 304 -22.35 -4.55 36.59
C LEU A 304 -23.23 -3.29 36.60
N ARG A 305 -24.38 -3.33 35.92
CA ARG A 305 -25.35 -2.21 35.97
C ARG A 305 -26.32 -2.27 37.12
N LEU A 306 -26.43 -3.42 37.77
CA LEU A 306 -27.25 -3.60 38.98
C LEU A 306 -26.46 -3.30 40.29
N ALA A 307 -25.13 -3.18 40.19
CA ALA A 307 -24.25 -2.90 41.33
C ALA A 307 -23.74 -1.45 41.41
N ALA A 308 -24.19 -0.55 40.51
CA ALA A 308 -23.92 0.90 40.50
C ALA A 308 -25.19 1.71 40.71
#